data_64d9bdda8cdc54e2470c3580d1fce2ee
#
_entry.id   64d9bdda8cdc54e2470c3580d1fce2ee
#
_cell.length_a   1.000
_cell.length_b   1.000
_cell.length_c   1.000
_cell.angle_alpha   90.00
_cell.angle_beta   90.00
_cell.angle_gamma   90.00
#
_symmetry.space_group_name_H-M   'P 1'
#
loop_
_entity.id
_entity.type
_entity.pdbx_description
1 polymer ?
#
loop_
_entity_poly.entity_id
_entity_poly.type
_entity_poly.pdbx_seq_one_letter_code
_entity_poly.pdbx_strand_id
1 'polypeptide(L)'
;MAKFSLNQTVPFESTQVGEVIRDELEARDMKQSELSDITGIQRSILNNVIKGKRALTPEMAVLIEAALDIPAYVLMNIQSQDGLNKARASERVVLQLEKISLSTL
;
A
#
# COMPACT_ATOMS: atom_id res chain seq x y z
N MET A 1 19.45 -2.25 -20.39
CA MET A 1 19.37 -1.90 -19.96
C MET A 1 18.84 -1.74 -19.18
N ALA A 2 18.87 -1.49 -18.96
CA ALA A 2 18.51 -1.22 -18.31
C ALA A 2 18.05 -0.94 -17.95
N LYS A 3 17.84 -1.16 -18.01
CA LYS A 3 17.51 -0.87 -17.43
C LYS A 3 16.80 -0.05 -16.71
N PHE A 4 16.55 -0.31 -15.86
CA PHE A 4 16.06 0.86 -15.22
C PHE A 4 17.22 1.59 -14.62
N SER A 5 17.12 2.85 -14.55
CA SER A 5 18.13 3.64 -13.96
C SER A 5 17.71 3.94 -12.54
N LEU A 6 18.60 3.73 -11.62
CA LEU A 6 18.33 4.05 -10.24
C LEU A 6 18.16 5.55 -10.02
N ASN A 7 18.65 6.31 -10.97
CA ASN A 7 18.49 7.74 -10.89
C ASN A 7 17.13 8.21 -11.24
N GLN A 8 16.37 7.33 -11.76
CA GLN A 8 15.02 7.69 -12.09
C GLN A 8 14.11 7.44 -10.97
N THR A 9 14.64 7.21 -9.88
CA THR A 9 13.84 7.25 -8.75
C THR A 9 13.42 8.61 -8.60
N VAL A 10 12.51 8.90 -9.25
CA VAL A 10 11.79 10.01 -9.06
C VAL A 10 11.35 10.11 -7.69
N PRO A 11 11.20 11.25 -7.19
CA PRO A 11 10.50 11.46 -5.97
C PRO A 11 9.11 11.08 -6.27
N PHE A 12 8.80 9.87 -6.05
CA PHE A 12 7.48 9.51 -6.25
C PHE A 12 6.80 9.68 -4.93
N GLU A 13 5.58 9.99 -5.01
CA GLU A 13 4.74 9.99 -3.89
C GLU A 13 4.02 8.69 -3.94
N SER A 14 4.46 7.77 -3.13
CA SER A 14 3.77 6.52 -3.01
C SER A 14 2.48 6.75 -2.32
N THR A 15 1.41 6.39 -2.94
CA THR A 15 0.11 6.45 -2.31
C THR A 15 0.00 5.22 -1.42
N GLN A 16 -0.21 5.43 -0.15
CA GLN A 16 -0.41 4.35 0.79
C GLN A 16 -1.88 3.95 0.79
N VAL A 17 -2.13 2.66 0.86
CA VAL A 17 -3.52 2.17 0.83
C VAL A 17 -4.33 2.71 2.00
N GLY A 18 -3.69 2.92 3.15
CA GLY A 18 -4.36 3.50 4.31
C GLY A 18 -4.88 4.90 4.03
N GLU A 19 -4.15 5.69 3.25
CA GLU A 19 -4.59 7.02 2.87
C GLU A 19 -5.82 6.98 1.98
N VAL A 20 -5.86 6.02 1.06
CA VAL A 20 -7.01 5.85 0.18
C VAL A 20 -8.26 5.54 1.00
N ILE A 21 -8.13 4.64 1.98
CA ILE A 21 -9.24 4.28 2.84
C ILE A 21 -9.68 5.49 3.66
N ARG A 22 -8.72 6.22 4.23
CA ARG A 22 -9.02 7.41 5.03
C ARG A 22 -9.77 8.46 4.21
N ASP A 23 -9.28 8.71 2.99
CA ASP A 23 -9.90 9.72 2.12
C ASP A 23 -11.32 9.33 1.75
N GLU A 24 -11.55 8.04 1.53
CA GLU A 24 -12.88 7.56 1.20
C GLU A 24 -13.83 7.72 2.38
N LEU A 25 -13.35 7.42 3.58
CA LEU A 25 -14.16 7.60 4.79
C LEU A 25 -14.52 9.08 4.97
N GLU A 26 -13.56 9.96 4.73
CA GLU A 26 -13.79 11.40 4.84
C GLU A 26 -14.83 11.85 3.82
N ALA A 27 -14.71 11.38 2.58
CA ALA A 27 -15.63 11.74 1.52
C ALA A 27 -17.05 11.27 1.81
N ARG A 28 -17.19 10.18 2.56
CA ARG A 28 -18.51 9.64 2.92
C ARG A 28 -19.01 10.11 4.28
N ASP A 29 -18.22 10.94 4.96
CA ASP A 29 -18.52 11.38 6.32
C ASP A 29 -18.74 10.16 7.22
N MET A 30 -17.91 9.16 7.05
CA MET A 30 -17.99 7.91 7.81
C MET A 30 -16.81 7.83 8.76
N LYS A 31 -17.08 7.44 10.01
CA LYS A 31 -16.04 7.27 11.00
C LYS A 31 -15.36 5.92 10.84
N GLN A 32 -14.11 5.86 11.23
CA GLN A 32 -13.36 4.63 11.21
C GLN A 32 -14.02 3.54 12.06
N SER A 33 -14.62 3.94 13.19
CA SER A 33 -15.36 3.01 14.05
C SER A 33 -16.58 2.42 13.34
N GLU A 34 -17.21 3.20 12.48
CA GLU A 34 -18.34 2.70 11.71
C GLU A 34 -17.90 1.66 10.71
N LEU A 35 -16.78 1.91 10.04
CA LEU A 35 -16.23 0.93 9.09
C LEU A 35 -15.87 -0.35 9.83
N SER A 36 -15.28 -0.24 11.01
CA SER A 36 -14.96 -1.40 11.84
C SER A 36 -16.22 -2.20 12.16
N ASP A 37 -17.28 -1.53 12.56
CA ASP A 37 -18.54 -2.20 12.89
C ASP A 37 -19.16 -2.88 11.69
N ILE A 38 -19.13 -2.24 10.52
CA ILE A 38 -19.70 -2.79 9.30
C ILE A 38 -18.93 -4.01 8.82
N THR A 39 -17.61 -3.94 8.85
CA THR A 39 -16.75 -4.99 8.29
C THR A 39 -16.43 -6.10 9.27
N GLY A 40 -16.57 -5.84 10.57
CA GLY A 40 -16.15 -6.77 11.58
C GLY A 40 -14.65 -6.76 11.83
N ILE A 41 -13.91 -5.88 11.18
CA ILE A 41 -12.48 -5.75 11.43
C ILE A 41 -12.29 -5.01 12.75
N GLN A 42 -11.46 -5.55 13.63
CA GLN A 42 -11.23 -4.91 14.92
C GLN A 42 -10.70 -3.49 14.74
N ARG A 43 -11.15 -2.59 15.58
CA ARG A 43 -10.80 -1.17 15.46
C ARG A 43 -9.30 -0.93 15.50
N SER A 44 -8.57 -1.64 16.36
CA SER A 44 -7.13 -1.48 16.45
C SER A 44 -6.42 -1.95 15.18
N ILE A 45 -6.90 -3.02 14.59
CA ILE A 45 -6.33 -3.55 13.36
C ILE A 45 -6.58 -2.59 12.21
N LEU A 46 -7.82 -2.15 12.07
CA LEU A 46 -8.18 -1.20 11.02
C LEU A 46 -7.40 0.10 11.15
N ASN A 47 -7.29 0.60 12.38
CA ASN A 47 -6.53 1.82 12.64
C ASN A 47 -5.07 1.66 12.22
N ASN A 48 -4.46 0.52 12.50
CA ASN A 48 -3.07 0.30 12.13
C ASN A 48 -2.88 0.16 10.62
N VAL A 49 -3.86 -0.41 9.92
CA VAL A 49 -3.82 -0.47 8.46
C VAL A 49 -3.89 0.94 7.88
N ILE A 50 -4.81 1.74 8.40
CA ILE A 50 -5.00 3.11 7.92
C ILE A 50 -3.75 3.97 8.19
N LYS A 51 -3.08 3.72 9.30
CA LYS A 51 -1.85 4.46 9.64
C LYS A 51 -0.61 3.93 8.91
N GLY A 52 -0.75 2.86 8.16
CA GLY A 52 0.39 2.28 7.45
C GLY A 52 1.29 1.43 8.32
N LYS A 53 0.86 1.08 9.53
CA LYS A 53 1.66 0.27 10.45
C LYS A 53 1.43 -1.22 10.26
N ARG A 54 0.42 -1.58 9.53
CA ARG A 54 0.07 -2.98 9.29
C ARG A 54 -0.42 -3.12 7.85
N ALA A 55 -0.05 -4.22 7.21
CA ALA A 55 -0.47 -4.48 5.84
C ALA A 55 -1.95 -4.85 5.78
N LEU A 56 -2.60 -4.43 4.71
CA LEU A 56 -3.95 -4.86 4.40
C LEU A 56 -3.89 -6.29 3.91
N THR A 57 -4.71 -7.16 4.49
CA THR A 57 -4.78 -8.55 4.02
C THR A 57 -5.85 -8.69 2.95
N PRO A 58 -5.78 -9.74 2.12
CA PRO A 58 -6.84 -9.96 1.13
C PRO A 58 -8.24 -10.06 1.74
N GLU A 59 -8.36 -10.69 2.91
CA GLU A 59 -9.65 -10.78 3.59
C GLU A 59 -10.18 -9.40 3.94
N MET A 60 -9.33 -8.56 4.51
CA MET A 60 -9.72 -7.19 4.84
C MET A 60 -10.12 -6.42 3.59
N ALA A 61 -9.37 -6.62 2.50
CA ALA A 61 -9.66 -5.94 1.24
C ALA A 61 -11.05 -6.28 0.72
N VAL A 62 -11.43 -7.55 0.78
CA VAL A 62 -12.76 -7.98 0.34
C VAL A 62 -13.85 -7.38 1.22
N LEU A 63 -13.63 -7.35 2.53
CA LEU A 63 -14.61 -6.75 3.45
C LEU A 63 -14.76 -5.25 3.22
N ILE A 64 -13.65 -4.57 2.99
CA ILE A 64 -13.68 -3.12 2.73
C ILE A 64 -14.32 -2.84 1.37
N GLU A 65 -14.06 -3.70 0.39
CA GLU A 65 -14.73 -3.58 -0.91
C GLU A 65 -16.24 -3.60 -0.73
N ALA A 66 -16.74 -4.54 0.06
CA ALA A 66 -18.18 -4.65 0.28
C ALA A 66 -18.74 -3.42 0.97
N ALA A 67 -17.96 -2.82 1.85
CA ALA A 67 -18.42 -1.66 2.63
C ALA A 67 -18.29 -0.34 1.88
N LEU A 68 -17.22 -0.17 1.10
CA LEU A 68 -16.89 1.12 0.49
C LEU A 68 -16.97 1.11 -1.04
N ASP A 69 -17.28 -0.04 -1.62
CA ASP A 69 -17.39 -0.18 -3.08
C ASP A 69 -16.08 0.20 -3.81
N ILE A 70 -14.96 -0.09 -3.17
CA ILE A 70 -13.65 0.05 -3.81
C ILE A 70 -13.19 -1.38 -4.11
N PRO A 71 -12.93 -1.73 -5.36
CA PRO A 71 -12.53 -3.10 -5.69
C PRO A 71 -11.33 -3.55 -4.87
N ALA A 72 -11.42 -4.76 -4.32
CA ALA A 72 -10.36 -5.29 -3.48
C ALA A 72 -9.01 -5.33 -4.21
N TYR A 73 -9.02 -5.67 -5.52
CA TYR A 73 -7.78 -5.74 -6.26
C TYR A 73 -7.13 -4.36 -6.42
N VAL A 74 -7.93 -3.29 -6.44
CA VAL A 74 -7.39 -1.93 -6.51
C VAL A 74 -6.66 -1.61 -5.21
N LEU A 75 -7.27 -1.95 -4.07
CA LEU A 75 -6.64 -1.73 -2.77
C LEU A 75 -5.33 -2.52 -2.65
N MET A 76 -5.35 -3.78 -3.07
CA MET A 76 -4.17 -4.63 -2.99
C MET A 76 -3.09 -4.17 -3.96
N ASN A 77 -3.48 -3.69 -5.14
CA ASN A 77 -2.52 -3.15 -6.10
C ASN A 77 -1.83 -1.89 -5.58
N ILE A 78 -2.59 -1.01 -4.95
CA ILE A 78 -2.02 0.21 -4.37
C ILE A 78 -0.98 -0.17 -3.32
N GLN A 79 -1.31 -1.10 -2.44
CA GLN A 79 -0.40 -1.55 -1.41
C GLN A 79 0.85 -2.20 -2.02
N SER A 80 0.66 -3.03 -3.04
CA SER A 80 1.76 -3.71 -3.70
C SER A 80 2.69 -2.71 -4.39
N GLN A 81 2.14 -1.72 -5.09
CA GLN A 81 2.94 -0.71 -5.76
C GLN A 81 3.71 0.14 -4.75
N ASP A 82 3.07 0.51 -3.65
CA ASP A 82 3.75 1.25 -2.59
C ASP A 82 4.92 0.43 -2.04
N GLY A 83 4.70 -0.86 -1.81
CA GLY A 83 5.75 -1.75 -1.32
C GLY A 83 6.91 -1.89 -2.31
N LEU A 84 6.59 -2.02 -3.60
CA LEU A 84 7.61 -2.10 -4.64
C LEU A 84 8.42 -0.82 -4.73
N ASN A 85 7.75 0.33 -4.65
CA ASN A 85 8.42 1.61 -4.70
C ASN A 85 9.37 1.78 -3.52
N LYS A 86 8.93 1.39 -2.34
CA LYS A 86 9.77 1.46 -1.15
C LYS A 86 10.96 0.52 -1.25
N ALA A 87 10.74 -0.68 -1.79
CA ALA A 87 11.82 -1.64 -1.97
C ALA A 87 12.87 -1.11 -2.94
N ARG A 88 12.42 -0.52 -4.05
CA ARG A 88 13.33 0.04 -5.04
C ARG A 88 14.13 1.22 -4.51
N ALA A 89 13.59 1.92 -3.53
CA ALA A 89 14.27 3.05 -2.92
C ALA A 89 15.13 2.62 -1.73
N SER A 90 15.03 1.37 -1.29
CA SER A 90 15.80 0.88 -0.15
C SER A 90 17.28 0.80 -0.51
N GLU A 91 18.12 1.39 0.33
CA GLU A 91 19.56 1.40 0.10
C GLU A 91 20.11 -0.03 -0.02
N ARG A 92 19.64 -0.92 0.84
CA ARG A 92 20.09 -2.31 0.81
C ARG A 92 19.76 -2.98 -0.52
N VAL A 93 18.56 -2.73 -1.03
CA VAL A 93 18.13 -3.31 -2.31
C VAL A 93 18.90 -2.69 -3.46
N VAL A 94 19.08 -1.37 -3.43
CA VAL A 94 19.83 -0.66 -4.47
C VAL A 94 21.26 -1.22 -4.57
N LEU A 95 21.93 -1.41 -3.43
CA LEU A 95 23.28 -1.95 -3.43
C LEU A 95 23.31 -3.38 -3.99
N GLN A 96 22.33 -4.18 -3.65
CA GLN A 96 22.26 -5.54 -4.13
C GLN A 96 21.96 -5.59 -5.63
N LEU A 97 21.12 -4.68 -6.11
CA LEU A 97 20.83 -4.58 -7.54
C LEU A 97 22.09 -4.25 -8.33
N GLU A 98 22.96 -3.40 -7.79
CA GLU A 98 24.23 -3.09 -8.43
C GLU A 98 25.10 -4.32 -8.55
N LYS A 99 25.15 -5.14 -7.50
CA LYS A 99 25.92 -6.37 -7.52
C LYS A 99 25.38 -7.36 -8.56
N ILE A 100 24.06 -7.46 -8.65
CA ILE A 100 23.42 -8.33 -9.61
C ILE A 100 23.73 -7.87 -11.03
N SER A 101 23.66 -6.57 -11.27
CA SER A 101 23.97 -6.00 -12.57
C SER A 101 25.41 -6.32 -12.99
N LEU A 102 26.35 -6.19 -12.06
CA LEU A 102 27.75 -6.49 -12.35
C LEU A 102 27.95 -7.97 -12.64
N SER A 103 27.24 -8.85 -11.95
CA SER A 103 27.43 -10.27 -12.12
C SER A 103 26.78 -10.83 -13.37
N THR A 104 25.90 -10.09 -14.00
CA THR A 104 25.22 -10.54 -15.22
C THR A 104 25.85 -9.96 -16.47
N LEU A 105 26.92 -9.21 -16.33
CA LEU A 105 27.65 -8.72 -17.49
C LEU A 105 28.61 -9.82 -18.08
#